data_bc7f6dd27d7d46db574f4e004e29fd15
#
_entry.id   bc7f6dd27d7d46db574f4e004e29fd15
#
_cell.length_a   1.000
_cell.length_b   1.000
_cell.length_c   1.000
_cell.angle_alpha   90.00
_cell.angle_beta   90.00
_cell.angle_gamma   90.00
#
_symmetry.space_group_name_H-M   'P 1'
#
loop_
_entity.id
_entity.type
_entity.pdbx_description
1 polymer ?
#
loop_
_entity_poly.entity_id
_entity_poly.type
_entity_poly.pdbx_seq_one_letter_code
_entity_poly.pdbx_strand_id
1 'polypeptide(L)'
;MTIISIFLFYFLIYLPCHITSEIIMQFNRQYSLYEYEKFFGTNIQFFVDYFLFNKYITNIDIGEPKQKIPGFLNPAQSGFYLTAKSCPSKAFYNYENSKNYKLISKKEYGAVTVLRFSDTLHFEYSNKTSFNKTDYEFFSDKTLDNSICAIIGTKLLGNGELVEDNLLNRLHKYKSINSYYFSFDYDAKNFDQLNYIFDIDIKNNEKGYTFIKASSYSDEKRQYLVWGLDFDSLKINNSITHEKQFRAEFNINYGCIIGSSSFKETFDLILEEHNINAFVQNYNNQYDIYIFNKKEDYIKLSNFSLNFFHKSLDYNFTLDYSDLFYEVGAQIYLLILFNNKKQEFWEFGTPFLRKYHFIYNQDNKFLGFIKNDKENEFNGKTNPENNNNKTKIIFVVVLIIILIIIVTLFFGFLIGKKMYKVRKNKTNELLELYDYNSKSDNTNK
;
A
#
# COMPACT_ATOMS: atom_id res chain seq x y z
N MET A 1 32.32 3.06 37.99
CA MET A 1 31.63 3.80 36.91
C MET A 1 31.75 3.15 35.51
N THR A 2 32.83 2.44 35.23
CA THR A 2 33.13 1.88 33.89
C THR A 2 32.27 0.69 33.47
N ILE A 3 31.85 -0.19 34.35
CA ILE A 3 31.12 -1.44 34.01
C ILE A 3 29.66 -1.15 33.59
N ILE A 4 28.99 -0.23 34.26
CA ILE A 4 27.60 0.15 33.94
C ILE A 4 27.51 0.91 32.62
N SER A 5 28.49 1.76 32.30
CA SER A 5 28.58 2.44 31.01
C SER A 5 28.82 1.49 29.85
N ILE A 6 29.62 0.43 30.07
CA ILE A 6 29.84 -0.62 29.05
C ILE A 6 28.57 -1.46 28.84
N PHE A 7 27.84 -1.81 29.91
CA PHE A 7 26.59 -2.54 29.77
C PHE A 7 25.48 -1.71 29.08
N LEU A 8 25.38 -0.42 29.40
CA LEU A 8 24.42 0.49 28.70
C LEU A 8 24.82 0.70 27.24
N PHE A 9 26.08 0.78 26.93
CA PHE A 9 26.59 0.90 25.55
C PHE A 9 26.36 -0.38 24.75
N TYR A 10 26.56 -1.57 25.36
CA TYR A 10 26.20 -2.85 24.76
C TYR A 10 24.69 -3.02 24.59
N PHE A 11 23.91 -2.61 25.57
CA PHE A 11 22.44 -2.68 25.48
C PHE A 11 21.88 -1.73 24.40
N LEU A 12 22.49 -0.55 24.20
CA LEU A 12 22.13 0.38 23.12
C LEU A 12 22.58 -0.09 21.74
N ILE A 13 23.70 -0.83 21.64
CA ILE A 13 24.19 -1.41 20.38
C ILE A 13 23.42 -2.69 20.01
N TYR A 14 22.97 -3.47 21.01
CA TYR A 14 22.23 -4.71 20.81
C TYR A 14 20.70 -4.57 20.92
N LEU A 15 20.17 -3.38 21.12
CA LEU A 15 18.80 -3.12 20.72
C LEU A 15 18.82 -3.06 19.17
N PRO A 16 18.44 -4.14 18.48
CA PRO A 16 18.20 -4.03 17.06
C PRO A 16 16.98 -3.11 16.93
N CYS A 17 17.21 -1.84 16.71
CA CYS A 17 16.24 -0.98 16.08
C CYS A 17 16.06 -1.52 14.64
N HIS A 18 15.45 -2.69 14.51
CA HIS A 18 14.75 -3.08 13.32
C HIS A 18 13.52 -2.18 13.22
N ILE A 19 13.77 -0.91 12.97
CA ILE A 19 12.78 -0.05 12.35
C ILE A 19 12.74 -0.58 10.91
N THR A 20 11.90 -1.59 10.69
CA THR A 20 11.52 -1.98 9.34
C THR A 20 10.77 -0.78 8.79
N SER A 21 11.43 0.00 7.99
CA SER A 21 10.83 1.13 7.31
C SER A 21 10.25 0.60 6.01
N GLU A 22 8.94 0.47 5.98
CA GLU A 22 8.20 0.18 4.75
C GLU A 22 8.49 1.26 3.71
N ILE A 23 8.58 0.87 2.45
CA ILE A 23 8.69 1.80 1.33
C ILE A 23 7.29 2.10 0.86
N ILE A 24 6.93 3.38 0.82
CA ILE A 24 5.61 3.85 0.40
C ILE A 24 5.75 4.68 -0.86
N MET A 25 5.07 4.25 -1.93
CA MET A 25 4.90 5.04 -3.14
C MET A 25 3.45 5.52 -3.20
N GLN A 26 3.24 6.82 -3.09
CA GLN A 26 1.92 7.42 -3.18
C GLN A 26 1.55 7.63 -4.66
N PHE A 27 0.37 7.18 -5.02
CA PHE A 27 -0.25 7.36 -6.32
C PHE A 27 -1.52 8.21 -6.17
N ASN A 28 -1.77 9.03 -7.16
CA ASN A 28 -3.01 9.80 -7.26
C ASN A 28 -3.68 9.48 -8.59
N ARG A 29 -5.00 9.54 -8.65
CA ARG A 29 -5.71 9.48 -9.92
C ARG A 29 -5.24 10.62 -10.82
N GLN A 30 -5.14 10.36 -12.11
CA GLN A 30 -4.69 11.34 -13.10
C GLN A 30 -5.52 12.61 -13.04
N TYR A 31 -6.80 12.45 -12.81
CA TYR A 31 -7.75 13.52 -12.57
C TYR A 31 -8.53 13.20 -11.29
N SER A 32 -8.72 14.18 -10.44
CA SER A 32 -9.55 14.02 -9.26
C SER A 32 -11.03 13.89 -9.62
N LEU A 33 -11.80 13.28 -8.75
CA LEU A 33 -13.26 13.17 -8.90
C LEU A 33 -13.90 14.55 -9.10
N TYR A 34 -13.44 15.55 -8.33
CA TYR A 34 -13.92 16.92 -8.44
C TYR A 34 -13.64 17.55 -9.81
N GLU A 35 -12.46 17.30 -10.41
CA GLU A 35 -12.13 17.80 -11.74
C GLU A 35 -13.01 17.16 -12.80
N TYR A 36 -13.28 15.85 -12.71
CA TYR A 36 -14.19 15.19 -13.63
C TYR A 36 -15.62 15.72 -13.52
N GLU A 37 -16.15 15.86 -12.30
CA GLU A 37 -17.48 16.43 -12.08
C GLU A 37 -17.61 17.84 -12.65
N LYS A 38 -16.58 18.66 -12.49
CA LYS A 38 -16.54 20.02 -13.00
C LYS A 38 -16.49 20.10 -14.53
N PHE A 39 -15.75 19.22 -15.18
CA PHE A 39 -15.54 19.28 -16.63
C PHE A 39 -16.59 18.54 -17.43
N PHE A 40 -17.07 17.42 -16.94
CA PHE A 40 -17.96 16.51 -17.68
C PHE A 40 -19.37 16.45 -17.13
N GLY A 41 -19.63 17.08 -15.98
CA GLY A 41 -20.93 17.02 -15.31
C GLY A 41 -21.27 15.61 -14.83
N THR A 42 -22.55 15.30 -14.79
CA THR A 42 -23.07 14.01 -14.30
C THR A 42 -23.44 13.05 -15.44
N ASN A 43 -22.77 13.15 -16.59
CA ASN A 43 -23.06 12.25 -17.71
C ASN A 43 -22.32 10.91 -17.56
N ILE A 44 -22.76 9.93 -18.32
CA ILE A 44 -22.21 8.58 -18.26
C ILE A 44 -20.76 8.49 -18.72
N GLN A 45 -20.33 9.36 -19.62
CA GLN A 45 -18.94 9.44 -20.07
C GLN A 45 -18.03 9.72 -18.89
N PHE A 46 -18.43 10.66 -18.01
CA PHE A 46 -17.75 10.94 -16.76
C PHE A 46 -17.55 9.69 -15.92
N PHE A 47 -18.62 8.92 -15.70
CA PHE A 47 -18.57 7.72 -14.87
C PHE A 47 -17.55 6.70 -15.43
N VAL A 48 -17.62 6.40 -16.72
CA VAL A 48 -16.73 5.42 -17.35
C VAL A 48 -15.29 5.91 -17.35
N ASP A 49 -15.06 7.15 -17.74
CA ASP A 49 -13.71 7.70 -17.82
C ASP A 49 -13.05 7.76 -16.44
N TYR A 50 -13.81 8.12 -15.42
CA TYR A 50 -13.27 8.17 -14.06
C TYR A 50 -13.06 6.78 -13.46
N PHE A 51 -14.04 5.90 -13.50
CA PHE A 51 -13.97 4.60 -12.80
C PHE A 51 -13.22 3.52 -13.55
N LEU A 52 -13.14 3.59 -14.89
CA LEU A 52 -12.52 2.55 -15.69
C LEU A 52 -11.17 2.96 -16.30
N PHE A 53 -11.02 4.21 -16.73
CA PHE A 53 -9.84 4.65 -17.47
C PHE A 53 -8.92 5.62 -16.71
N ASN A 54 -9.38 6.22 -15.62
CA ASN A 54 -8.58 7.15 -14.83
C ASN A 54 -7.56 6.40 -13.97
N LYS A 55 -6.33 6.31 -14.44
CA LYS A 55 -5.26 5.53 -13.82
C LYS A 55 -4.66 6.23 -12.60
N TYR A 56 -4.11 5.43 -11.69
CA TYR A 56 -3.28 5.94 -10.60
C TYR A 56 -1.87 6.23 -11.08
N ILE A 57 -1.43 7.47 -10.92
CA ILE A 57 -0.14 8.00 -11.39
C ILE A 57 0.69 8.48 -10.21
N THR A 58 2.00 8.24 -10.28
CA THR A 58 3.01 8.83 -9.38
C THR A 58 4.17 9.38 -10.17
N ASN A 59 4.98 10.22 -9.55
CA ASN A 59 6.27 10.61 -10.09
C ASN A 59 7.36 9.67 -9.58
N ILE A 60 8.15 9.13 -10.49
CA ILE A 60 9.27 8.25 -10.21
C ILE A 60 10.55 9.03 -10.47
N ASP A 61 11.44 9.08 -9.49
CA ASP A 61 12.72 9.76 -9.60
C ASP A 61 13.79 8.81 -10.14
N ILE A 62 14.34 9.09 -11.32
CA ILE A 62 15.32 8.24 -12.01
C ILE A 62 16.51 9.08 -12.47
N GLY A 63 17.70 8.48 -12.40
CA GLY A 63 18.94 9.06 -12.93
C GLY A 63 19.66 10.02 -11.99
N GLU A 64 20.85 10.45 -12.42
CA GLU A 64 21.67 11.48 -11.76
C GLU A 64 22.09 12.55 -12.79
N PRO A 65 21.56 13.75 -12.73
CA PRO A 65 20.60 14.28 -11.75
C PRO A 65 19.20 13.62 -11.86
N LYS A 66 18.43 13.68 -10.78
CA LYS A 66 17.08 13.11 -10.71
C LYS A 66 16.16 13.71 -11.76
N GLN A 67 15.50 12.82 -12.50
CA GLN A 67 14.46 13.16 -13.45
C GLN A 67 13.13 12.59 -12.98
N LYS A 68 12.11 13.43 -12.84
CA LYS A 68 10.76 13.03 -12.43
C LYS A 68 9.97 12.53 -13.62
N ILE A 69 9.64 11.25 -13.61
CA ILE A 69 8.95 10.57 -14.70
C ILE A 69 7.57 10.13 -14.19
N PRO A 70 6.46 10.61 -14.80
CA PRO A 70 5.14 10.14 -14.45
C PRO A 70 4.97 8.67 -14.85
N GLY A 71 4.58 7.86 -13.89
CA GLY A 71 4.41 6.42 -14.07
C GLY A 71 3.11 5.93 -13.43
N PHE A 72 2.59 4.80 -13.91
CA PHE A 72 1.40 4.17 -13.37
C PHE A 72 1.63 2.68 -13.07
N LEU A 73 0.80 2.12 -12.18
CA LEU A 73 0.77 0.71 -11.86
C LEU A 73 0.02 -0.07 -12.94
N ASN A 74 0.57 -1.20 -13.37
CA ASN A 74 -0.10 -2.07 -14.33
C ASN A 74 -0.11 -3.53 -13.84
N PRO A 75 -1.27 -4.07 -13.44
CA PRO A 75 -1.39 -5.45 -12.98
C PRO A 75 -1.23 -6.50 -14.10
N ALA A 76 -1.32 -6.10 -15.36
CA ALA A 76 -1.15 -7.00 -16.49
C ALA A 76 0.32 -7.15 -16.93
N GLN A 77 1.23 -6.32 -16.42
CA GLN A 77 2.65 -6.35 -16.77
C GLN A 77 3.52 -6.70 -15.56
N SER A 78 4.64 -7.37 -15.81
CA SER A 78 5.58 -7.78 -14.75
C SER A 78 6.76 -6.83 -14.59
N GLY A 79 7.19 -6.14 -15.65
CA GLY A 79 8.41 -5.36 -15.69
C GLY A 79 8.24 -3.90 -15.29
N PHE A 80 9.39 -3.22 -15.18
CA PHE A 80 9.44 -1.77 -15.06
C PHE A 80 9.90 -1.16 -16.39
N TYR A 81 8.98 -0.48 -17.06
CA TYR A 81 9.18 0.05 -18.41
C TYR A 81 9.22 1.56 -18.39
N LEU A 82 10.14 2.13 -19.17
CA LEU A 82 10.25 3.57 -19.39
C LEU A 82 10.10 3.88 -20.89
N THR A 83 9.34 4.91 -21.20
CA THR A 83 9.28 5.44 -22.58
C THR A 83 10.44 6.41 -22.79
N ALA A 84 11.37 6.06 -23.66
CA ALA A 84 12.43 6.96 -24.09
C ALA A 84 11.97 7.75 -25.31
N LYS A 85 12.00 9.07 -25.23
CA LYS A 85 11.90 10.04 -26.36
C LYS A 85 10.54 10.53 -26.84
N SER A 86 9.37 10.05 -26.39
CA SER A 86 8.10 10.52 -26.98
C SER A 86 6.90 10.57 -26.04
N CYS A 87 7.12 10.93 -24.78
CA CYS A 87 5.98 11.12 -23.88
C CYS A 87 5.39 12.53 -24.07
N PRO A 88 4.09 12.70 -24.32
CA PRO A 88 3.45 14.00 -24.57
C PRO A 88 3.55 14.98 -23.40
N SER A 89 3.74 14.45 -22.18
CA SER A 89 3.87 15.27 -20.97
C SER A 89 5.16 16.08 -20.89
N LYS A 90 6.05 16.02 -21.87
CA LYS A 90 7.42 16.59 -21.84
C LYS A 90 8.32 16.07 -20.71
N ALA A 91 7.84 15.19 -19.86
CA ALA A 91 8.55 14.59 -18.73
C ALA A 91 8.99 13.15 -19.07
N PHE A 92 9.71 12.96 -20.16
CA PHE A 92 10.29 11.67 -20.53
C PHE A 92 11.68 11.50 -19.92
N TYR A 93 12.07 10.25 -19.69
CA TYR A 93 13.41 9.96 -19.23
C TYR A 93 14.45 10.22 -20.35
N ASN A 94 15.33 11.19 -20.10
CA ASN A 94 16.45 11.49 -20.99
C ASN A 94 17.73 10.85 -20.46
N TYR A 95 18.07 9.68 -20.98
CA TYR A 95 19.24 8.91 -20.56
C TYR A 95 20.57 9.66 -20.82
N GLU A 96 20.63 10.56 -21.83
CA GLU A 96 21.83 11.35 -22.15
C GLU A 96 22.20 12.32 -21.01
N ASN A 97 21.22 12.71 -20.21
CA ASN A 97 21.41 13.60 -19.07
C ASN A 97 21.81 12.87 -17.78
N SER A 98 21.81 11.53 -17.75
CA SER A 98 22.14 10.79 -16.53
C SER A 98 23.59 10.30 -16.56
N LYS A 99 24.32 10.62 -15.47
CA LYS A 99 25.72 10.19 -15.29
C LYS A 99 25.87 8.68 -15.05
N ASN A 100 24.82 8.04 -14.54
CA ASN A 100 24.84 6.62 -14.14
C ASN A 100 24.21 5.70 -15.19
N TYR A 101 23.72 6.27 -16.29
CA TYR A 101 23.15 5.48 -17.38
C TYR A 101 24.18 4.51 -17.98
N LYS A 102 23.79 3.24 -18.12
CA LYS A 102 24.57 2.21 -18.80
C LYS A 102 23.66 1.37 -19.68
N LEU A 103 23.87 1.38 -20.99
CA LEU A 103 23.19 0.47 -21.90
C LEU A 103 23.71 -0.96 -21.69
N ILE A 104 22.80 -1.89 -21.38
CA ILE A 104 23.11 -3.32 -21.17
C ILE A 104 22.92 -4.09 -22.48
N SER A 105 21.79 -3.90 -23.14
CA SER A 105 21.49 -4.53 -24.42
C SER A 105 20.45 -3.76 -25.21
N LYS A 106 20.49 -3.96 -26.54
CA LYS A 106 19.48 -3.47 -27.48
C LYS A 106 18.97 -4.66 -28.28
N LYS A 107 17.65 -4.85 -28.32
CA LYS A 107 17.01 -5.89 -29.14
C LYS A 107 15.98 -5.23 -30.05
N GLU A 108 15.94 -5.69 -31.29
CA GLU A 108 14.97 -5.22 -32.28
C GLU A 108 13.99 -6.36 -32.60
N TYR A 109 12.69 -6.06 -32.48
CA TYR A 109 11.60 -6.97 -32.78
C TYR A 109 10.71 -6.31 -33.84
N GLY A 110 11.05 -6.49 -35.10
CA GLY A 110 10.38 -5.78 -36.20
C GLY A 110 10.52 -4.26 -36.06
N ALA A 111 9.42 -3.55 -35.92
CA ALA A 111 9.41 -2.09 -35.72
C ALA A 111 9.71 -1.65 -34.28
N VAL A 112 9.76 -2.58 -33.34
CA VAL A 112 9.93 -2.31 -31.91
C VAL A 112 11.39 -2.47 -31.52
N THR A 113 11.96 -1.44 -30.88
CA THR A 113 13.29 -1.52 -30.25
C THR A 113 13.13 -1.52 -28.75
N VAL A 114 13.57 -2.59 -28.12
CA VAL A 114 13.61 -2.69 -26.63
C VAL A 114 15.05 -2.42 -26.19
N LEU A 115 15.23 -1.41 -25.35
CA LEU A 115 16.50 -1.14 -24.68
C LEU A 115 16.43 -1.69 -23.28
N ARG A 116 17.44 -2.45 -22.87
CA ARG A 116 17.70 -2.80 -21.48
C ARG A 116 18.88 -1.96 -21.02
N PHE A 117 18.69 -1.21 -19.96
CA PHE A 117 19.71 -0.33 -19.41
C PHE A 117 19.64 -0.29 -17.89
N SER A 118 20.69 0.20 -17.25
CA SER A 118 20.68 0.48 -15.83
C SER A 118 20.90 1.95 -15.55
N ASP A 119 20.31 2.41 -14.45
CA ASP A 119 20.50 3.74 -13.89
C ASP A 119 20.14 3.75 -12.39
N THR A 120 20.15 4.93 -11.77
CA THR A 120 19.78 5.11 -10.38
C THR A 120 18.27 5.27 -10.23
N LEU A 121 17.66 4.42 -9.43
CA LEU A 121 16.26 4.54 -9.01
C LEU A 121 16.23 5.06 -7.56
N HIS A 122 15.45 6.09 -7.34
CA HIS A 122 15.34 6.75 -6.04
C HIS A 122 14.00 6.41 -5.39
N PHE A 123 14.05 6.05 -4.11
CA PHE A 123 12.88 5.77 -3.29
C PHE A 123 12.89 6.59 -2.02
N GLU A 124 11.71 6.78 -1.45
CA GLU A 124 11.52 7.40 -0.14
C GLU A 124 10.85 6.40 0.79
N TYR A 125 11.42 6.22 1.98
CA TYR A 125 10.82 5.39 3.03
C TYR A 125 9.70 6.13 3.77
N SER A 126 8.86 5.40 4.47
CA SER A 126 7.78 5.94 5.31
C SER A 126 8.25 6.96 6.35
N ASN A 127 9.50 6.85 6.80
CA ASN A 127 10.14 7.80 7.72
C ASN A 127 10.77 9.02 7.03
N LYS A 128 10.49 9.23 5.74
CA LYS A 128 11.05 10.30 4.88
C LYS A 128 12.57 10.22 4.65
N THR A 129 13.21 9.12 5.02
CA THR A 129 14.58 8.87 4.55
C THR A 129 14.50 8.37 3.11
N SER A 130 15.45 8.77 2.28
CA SER A 130 15.55 8.32 0.90
C SER A 130 16.68 7.31 0.74
N PHE A 131 16.51 6.35 -0.15
CA PHE A 131 17.58 5.51 -0.62
C PHE A 131 17.66 5.52 -2.14
N ASN A 132 18.87 5.35 -2.64
CA ASN A 132 19.15 5.35 -4.05
C ASN A 132 19.67 3.96 -4.42
N LYS A 133 19.06 3.35 -5.43
CA LYS A 133 19.57 2.12 -6.02
C LYS A 133 20.27 2.43 -7.32
N THR A 134 21.59 2.50 -7.31
CA THR A 134 22.38 2.54 -8.54
C THR A 134 22.36 1.19 -9.25
N ASP A 135 22.52 1.22 -10.58
CA ASP A 135 22.49 0.05 -11.46
C ASP A 135 21.16 -0.72 -11.45
N TYR A 136 20.04 -0.04 -11.12
CA TYR A 136 18.71 -0.63 -11.33
C TYR A 136 18.42 -0.76 -12.82
N GLU A 137 17.96 -1.94 -13.24
CA GLU A 137 17.72 -2.23 -14.65
C GLU A 137 16.30 -1.86 -15.08
N PHE A 138 16.19 -1.19 -16.19
CA PHE A 138 14.94 -0.75 -16.81
C PHE A 138 14.81 -1.29 -18.23
N PHE A 139 13.57 -1.37 -18.70
CA PHE A 139 13.26 -1.59 -20.10
C PHE A 139 12.70 -0.32 -20.71
N SER A 140 13.13 0.01 -21.92
CA SER A 140 12.51 1.05 -22.72
C SER A 140 11.88 0.43 -23.94
N ASP A 141 10.58 0.65 -24.11
CA ASP A 141 9.83 0.27 -25.30
C ASP A 141 9.35 1.54 -26.01
N LYS A 142 9.67 1.64 -27.31
CA LYS A 142 9.22 2.76 -28.15
C LYS A 142 7.74 2.70 -28.50
N THR A 143 7.08 1.56 -28.27
CA THR A 143 5.67 1.34 -28.63
C THR A 143 4.69 1.58 -27.48
N LEU A 144 5.17 1.92 -26.28
CA LEU A 144 4.26 2.33 -25.21
C LEU A 144 3.43 3.52 -25.71
N ASP A 145 2.13 3.46 -25.43
CA ASP A 145 1.20 4.53 -25.74
C ASP A 145 1.81 5.90 -25.37
N ASN A 146 1.79 6.82 -26.32
CA ASN A 146 2.41 8.14 -26.20
C ASN A 146 1.97 8.95 -24.95
N SER A 147 0.92 8.52 -24.24
CA SER A 147 0.44 9.13 -23.00
C SER A 147 1.15 8.67 -21.73
N ILE A 148 1.95 7.59 -21.79
CA ILE A 148 2.51 6.90 -20.63
C ILE A 148 4.03 6.94 -20.69
N CYS A 149 4.64 7.53 -19.65
CA CYS A 149 6.08 7.70 -19.57
C CYS A 149 6.80 6.58 -18.80
N ALA A 150 6.12 5.97 -17.81
CA ALA A 150 6.63 4.82 -17.10
C ALA A 150 5.50 3.85 -16.70
N ILE A 151 5.82 2.56 -16.66
CA ILE A 151 4.92 1.50 -16.20
C ILE A 151 5.63 0.70 -15.12
N ILE A 152 4.99 0.59 -13.95
CA ILE A 152 5.40 -0.29 -12.87
C ILE A 152 4.52 -1.53 -12.93
N GLY A 153 5.07 -2.65 -13.40
CA GLY A 153 4.36 -3.91 -13.49
C GLY A 153 4.19 -4.54 -12.11
N THR A 154 2.97 -4.95 -11.80
CA THR A 154 2.62 -5.65 -10.55
C THR A 154 2.01 -7.02 -10.79
N LYS A 155 2.12 -7.55 -12.03
CA LYS A 155 1.62 -8.87 -12.43
C LYS A 155 2.22 -9.97 -11.55
N LEU A 156 1.40 -10.93 -11.14
CA LEU A 156 1.88 -12.16 -10.53
C LEU A 156 2.59 -13.03 -11.57
N LEU A 157 3.83 -13.39 -11.29
CA LEU A 157 4.65 -14.15 -12.20
C LEU A 157 4.33 -15.64 -12.13
N GLY A 158 4.05 -16.24 -13.27
CA GLY A 158 3.90 -17.69 -13.44
C GLY A 158 5.23 -18.42 -13.50
N ASN A 159 5.17 -19.75 -13.51
CA ASN A 159 6.35 -20.58 -13.71
C ASN A 159 6.87 -20.40 -15.15
N GLY A 160 8.15 -20.05 -15.29
CA GLY A 160 8.81 -19.84 -16.59
C GLY A 160 8.75 -18.39 -17.11
N GLU A 161 8.08 -17.48 -16.44
CA GLU A 161 8.22 -16.05 -16.70
C GLU A 161 9.54 -15.53 -16.12
N LEU A 162 10.11 -14.48 -16.75
CA LEU A 162 11.36 -13.89 -16.31
C LEU A 162 11.14 -13.19 -14.96
N VAL A 163 11.41 -13.89 -13.87
CA VAL A 163 11.30 -13.44 -12.49
C VAL A 163 12.09 -12.13 -12.25
N GLU A 164 13.15 -11.94 -13.02
CA GLU A 164 14.05 -10.80 -12.90
C GLU A 164 13.44 -9.48 -13.35
N ASP A 165 12.31 -9.48 -14.03
CA ASP A 165 11.72 -8.24 -14.57
C ASP A 165 10.78 -7.54 -13.60
N ASN A 166 10.31 -8.22 -12.56
CA ASN A 166 9.43 -7.64 -11.55
C ASN A 166 10.20 -6.69 -10.60
N LEU A 167 9.60 -5.54 -10.30
CA LEU A 167 10.19 -4.53 -9.41
C LEU A 167 10.65 -5.12 -8.06
N LEU A 168 9.77 -5.85 -7.38
CA LEU A 168 10.07 -6.41 -6.04
C LEU A 168 11.18 -7.46 -6.10
N ASN A 169 11.15 -8.35 -7.09
CA ASN A 169 12.18 -9.37 -7.26
C ASN A 169 13.55 -8.73 -7.51
N ARG A 170 13.61 -7.64 -8.28
CA ARG A 170 14.85 -6.92 -8.48
C ARG A 170 15.34 -6.22 -7.21
N LEU A 171 14.47 -5.52 -6.52
CA LEU A 171 14.82 -4.85 -5.27
C LEU A 171 15.32 -5.87 -4.23
N HIS A 172 14.68 -7.03 -4.12
CA HIS A 172 15.11 -8.11 -3.24
C HIS A 172 16.46 -8.73 -3.67
N LYS A 173 16.62 -9.02 -4.95
CA LYS A 173 17.89 -9.52 -5.53
C LYS A 173 19.06 -8.58 -5.20
N TYR A 174 18.82 -7.29 -5.23
CA TYR A 174 19.80 -6.27 -4.89
C TYR A 174 19.90 -5.96 -3.39
N LYS A 175 19.20 -6.72 -2.54
CA LYS A 175 19.16 -6.51 -1.07
C LYS A 175 18.71 -5.10 -0.67
N SER A 176 17.88 -4.47 -1.50
CA SER A 176 17.27 -3.17 -1.21
C SER A 176 16.00 -3.29 -0.39
N ILE A 177 15.36 -4.45 -0.42
CA ILE A 177 14.22 -4.84 0.42
C ILE A 177 14.49 -6.23 1.01
N ASN A 178 13.86 -6.54 2.13
CA ASN A 178 14.00 -7.82 2.84
C ASN A 178 12.81 -8.75 2.60
N SER A 179 11.70 -8.21 2.13
CA SER A 179 10.41 -8.89 2.04
C SER A 179 9.83 -8.79 0.63
N TYR A 180 9.16 -9.86 0.20
CA TYR A 180 8.36 -9.90 -1.03
C TYR A 180 6.89 -9.50 -0.80
N TYR A 181 6.57 -9.04 0.39
CA TYR A 181 5.21 -8.62 0.70
C TYR A 181 4.97 -7.17 0.31
N PHE A 182 3.82 -6.94 -0.29
CA PHE A 182 3.35 -5.61 -0.62
C PHE A 182 1.84 -5.50 -0.43
N SER A 183 1.33 -4.29 -0.36
CA SER A 183 -0.10 -4.00 -0.29
C SER A 183 -0.45 -2.76 -1.10
N PHE A 184 -1.73 -2.65 -1.42
CA PHE A 184 -2.34 -1.44 -1.93
C PHE A 184 -3.28 -0.89 -0.86
N ASP A 185 -2.93 0.26 -0.29
CA ASP A 185 -3.73 0.92 0.73
C ASP A 185 -4.48 2.09 0.10
N TYR A 186 -5.79 1.94 0.00
CA TYR A 186 -6.69 2.95 -0.55
C TYR A 186 -7.11 3.91 0.55
N ASP A 187 -7.06 5.21 0.29
CA ASP A 187 -7.63 6.17 1.23
C ASP A 187 -9.14 5.94 1.39
N ALA A 188 -9.59 5.74 2.64
CA ALA A 188 -10.99 5.44 2.94
C ALA A 188 -11.94 6.57 2.57
N LYS A 189 -11.45 7.81 2.51
CA LYS A 189 -12.23 9.03 2.25
C LYS A 189 -12.00 9.60 0.86
N ASN A 190 -10.89 9.26 0.24
CA ASN A 190 -10.48 9.83 -1.03
C ASN A 190 -10.16 8.72 -2.04
N PHE A 191 -11.10 8.43 -2.94
CA PHE A 191 -10.91 7.48 -4.04
C PHE A 191 -9.76 7.81 -4.99
N ASP A 192 -9.25 9.05 -4.91
CA ASP A 192 -8.20 9.54 -5.78
C ASP A 192 -6.80 9.13 -5.34
N GLN A 193 -6.65 8.58 -4.11
CA GLN A 193 -5.34 8.24 -3.54
C GLN A 193 -5.17 6.75 -3.30
N LEU A 194 -3.99 6.26 -3.63
CA LEU A 194 -3.55 4.89 -3.43
C LEU A 194 -2.09 4.89 -2.97
N ASN A 195 -1.78 4.19 -1.90
CA ASN A 195 -0.41 3.92 -1.48
C ASN A 195 -0.03 2.50 -1.90
N TYR A 196 1.04 2.36 -2.67
CA TYR A 196 1.72 1.10 -2.91
C TYR A 196 2.81 0.95 -1.85
N ILE A 197 2.59 0.02 -0.92
CA ILE A 197 3.46 -0.22 0.23
C ILE A 197 4.18 -1.54 -0.01
N PHE A 198 5.50 -1.57 0.10
CA PHE A 198 6.29 -2.79 -0.03
C PHE A 198 7.42 -2.85 1.00
N ASP A 199 8.11 -3.98 1.09
CA ASP A 199 9.02 -4.37 2.18
C ASP A 199 8.29 -4.50 3.53
N ILE A 200 7.06 -5.03 3.51
CA ILE A 200 6.23 -5.19 4.71
C ILE A 200 6.80 -6.31 5.57
N ASP A 201 7.12 -6.03 6.83
CA ASP A 201 7.51 -7.03 7.81
C ASP A 201 6.29 -7.71 8.44
N ILE A 202 5.94 -8.87 7.91
CA ILE A 202 4.80 -9.65 8.42
C ILE A 202 5.12 -10.35 9.73
N LYS A 203 6.38 -10.69 10.02
CA LYS A 203 6.74 -11.43 11.25
C LYS A 203 6.27 -10.72 12.52
N ASN A 204 6.25 -9.40 12.49
CA ASN A 204 5.73 -8.60 13.60
C ASN A 204 4.20 -8.43 13.56
N ASN A 205 3.54 -8.77 12.43
CA ASN A 205 2.11 -8.58 12.18
C ASN A 205 1.36 -9.90 11.90
N GLU A 206 1.98 -11.07 12.02
CA GLU A 206 1.38 -12.39 11.69
C GLU A 206 0.08 -12.72 12.46
N LYS A 207 -0.18 -12.05 13.56
CA LYS A 207 -1.32 -12.32 14.45
C LYS A 207 -2.68 -11.84 13.93
N GLY A 208 -2.93 -11.84 12.67
CA GLY A 208 -4.22 -11.40 12.16
C GLY A 208 -4.48 -11.73 10.71
N TYR A 209 -3.46 -12.06 9.94
CA TYR A 209 -3.64 -12.35 8.52
C TYR A 209 -4.01 -13.81 8.27
N THR A 210 -5.04 -14.01 7.46
CA THR A 210 -5.35 -15.30 6.85
C THR A 210 -4.78 -15.30 5.44
N PHE A 211 -3.96 -16.31 5.13
CA PHE A 211 -3.32 -16.42 3.80
C PHE A 211 -4.01 -17.46 2.94
N ILE A 212 -4.18 -17.13 1.67
CA ILE A 212 -4.74 -18.00 0.65
C ILE A 212 -3.91 -17.90 -0.62
N LYS A 213 -3.82 -19.01 -1.35
CA LYS A 213 -3.14 -19.04 -2.63
C LYS A 213 -3.89 -18.17 -3.66
N ALA A 214 -3.14 -17.38 -4.41
CA ALA A 214 -3.68 -16.60 -5.51
C ALA A 214 -4.27 -17.52 -6.61
N SER A 215 -5.29 -17.04 -7.29
CA SER A 215 -5.99 -17.79 -8.32
C SER A 215 -5.09 -18.11 -9.52
N SER A 216 -5.42 -19.19 -10.21
CA SER A 216 -4.71 -19.60 -11.42
C SER A 216 -5.68 -20.14 -12.46
N TYR A 217 -5.35 -19.94 -13.72
CA TYR A 217 -6.04 -20.61 -14.82
C TYR A 217 -5.05 -21.19 -15.80
N SER A 218 -5.48 -22.18 -16.54
CA SER A 218 -4.66 -22.83 -17.56
C SER A 218 -5.36 -22.71 -18.91
N ASP A 219 -4.60 -22.35 -19.92
CA ASP A 219 -4.96 -22.69 -21.30
C ASP A 219 -4.27 -24.00 -21.72
N GLU A 220 -4.43 -24.41 -22.96
CA GLU A 220 -3.84 -25.65 -23.47
C GLU A 220 -2.32 -25.72 -23.36
N LYS A 221 -1.64 -24.59 -23.16
CA LYS A 221 -0.17 -24.49 -23.23
C LYS A 221 0.49 -23.98 -21.98
N ARG A 222 -0.22 -23.19 -21.15
CA ARG A 222 0.38 -22.47 -20.02
C ARG A 222 -0.57 -22.36 -18.84
N GLN A 223 0.00 -22.38 -17.65
CA GLN A 223 -0.68 -21.96 -16.44
C GLN A 223 -0.39 -20.47 -16.19
N TYR A 224 -1.44 -19.71 -16.09
CA TYR A 224 -1.38 -18.28 -15.73
C TYR A 224 -1.74 -18.10 -14.28
N LEU A 225 -0.99 -17.27 -13.59
CA LEU A 225 -1.28 -16.85 -12.23
C LEU A 225 -1.79 -15.41 -12.28
N VAL A 226 -2.81 -15.15 -11.48
CA VAL A 226 -3.41 -13.83 -11.36
C VAL A 226 -3.61 -13.48 -9.90
N TRP A 227 -3.45 -12.22 -9.57
CA TRP A 227 -3.92 -11.72 -8.29
C TRP A 227 -5.44 -11.80 -8.29
N GLY A 228 -6.00 -12.66 -7.47
CA GLY A 228 -7.43 -12.90 -7.43
C GLY A 228 -7.78 -14.10 -6.57
N LEU A 229 -9.07 -14.37 -6.43
CA LEU A 229 -9.64 -15.45 -5.66
C LEU A 229 -10.64 -16.26 -6.46
N ASP A 230 -10.75 -17.55 -6.14
CA ASP A 230 -11.78 -18.43 -6.67
C ASP A 230 -12.89 -18.58 -5.64
N PHE A 231 -14.09 -18.14 -5.96
CA PHE A 231 -15.26 -18.19 -5.09
C PHE A 231 -16.15 -19.38 -5.41
N ASP A 232 -16.79 -19.95 -4.40
CA ASP A 232 -17.66 -21.12 -4.53
C ASP A 232 -19.11 -20.73 -4.81
N SER A 233 -19.55 -19.57 -4.32
CA SER A 233 -20.89 -19.06 -4.57
C SER A 233 -21.00 -17.56 -4.37
N LEU A 234 -22.03 -16.97 -4.97
CA LEU A 234 -22.46 -15.59 -4.77
C LEU A 234 -23.90 -15.57 -4.30
N LYS A 235 -24.16 -14.88 -3.18
CA LYS A 235 -25.49 -14.62 -2.66
C LYS A 235 -25.81 -13.13 -2.77
N ILE A 236 -27.07 -12.84 -3.07
CA ILE A 236 -27.62 -11.49 -3.10
C ILE A 236 -28.59 -11.37 -1.93
N ASN A 237 -28.41 -10.37 -1.08
CA ASN A 237 -29.22 -10.15 0.13
C ASN A 237 -29.40 -11.43 0.97
N ASN A 238 -28.40 -12.34 0.99
CA ASN A 238 -28.40 -13.64 1.65
C ASN A 238 -29.48 -14.66 1.16
N SER A 239 -30.30 -14.33 0.15
CA SER A 239 -31.42 -15.14 -0.28
C SER A 239 -31.23 -15.81 -1.64
N ILE A 240 -30.60 -15.16 -2.58
CA ILE A 240 -30.42 -15.67 -3.94
C ILE A 240 -28.99 -16.17 -4.11
N THR A 241 -28.86 -17.41 -4.56
CA THR A 241 -27.55 -18.05 -4.72
C THR A 241 -27.24 -18.25 -6.19
N HIS A 242 -26.12 -17.72 -6.62
CA HIS A 242 -25.49 -18.13 -7.86
C HIS A 242 -24.41 -19.15 -7.46
N GLU A 243 -24.71 -20.44 -7.62
CA GLU A 243 -23.93 -21.56 -7.05
C GLU A 243 -22.77 -22.05 -7.93
N LYS A 244 -22.45 -21.36 -8.96
CA LYS A 244 -21.36 -21.77 -9.86
C LYS A 244 -20.05 -21.20 -9.36
N GLN A 245 -19.04 -22.05 -9.24
CA GLN A 245 -17.67 -21.59 -8.99
C GLN A 245 -17.23 -20.59 -10.06
N PHE A 246 -16.63 -19.51 -9.62
CA PHE A 246 -16.15 -18.45 -10.49
C PHE A 246 -14.86 -17.83 -9.95
N ARG A 247 -14.09 -17.24 -10.84
CA ARG A 247 -12.88 -16.51 -10.51
C ARG A 247 -13.15 -15.02 -10.50
N ALA A 248 -12.52 -14.31 -9.53
CA ALA A 248 -12.40 -12.87 -9.54
C ALA A 248 -10.94 -12.47 -9.59
N GLU A 249 -10.57 -11.73 -10.62
CA GLU A 249 -9.23 -11.16 -10.80
C GLU A 249 -9.19 -9.74 -10.20
N PHE A 250 -8.07 -9.37 -9.58
CA PHE A 250 -7.92 -8.07 -8.93
C PHE A 250 -7.30 -7.07 -9.90
N ASN A 251 -8.01 -5.98 -10.13
CA ASN A 251 -7.53 -4.89 -10.98
C ASN A 251 -7.48 -3.58 -10.20
N ILE A 252 -6.30 -3.22 -9.75
CA ILE A 252 -6.04 -2.03 -8.92
C ILE A 252 -6.38 -0.70 -9.61
N ASN A 253 -6.44 -0.68 -10.94
CA ASN A 253 -6.73 0.53 -11.71
C ASN A 253 -8.23 0.80 -11.85
N TYR A 254 -9.09 -0.20 -11.63
CA TYR A 254 -10.52 -0.02 -11.76
C TYR A 254 -11.11 0.60 -10.49
N GLY A 255 -11.83 1.69 -10.63
CA GLY A 255 -12.67 2.28 -9.60
C GLY A 255 -14.02 1.56 -9.44
N CYS A 256 -14.27 0.53 -10.23
CA CYS A 256 -15.50 -0.25 -10.29
C CYS A 256 -15.18 -1.75 -10.32
N ILE A 257 -16.22 -2.56 -10.38
CA ILE A 257 -16.18 -4.02 -10.57
C ILE A 257 -16.66 -4.32 -11.99
N ILE A 258 -16.05 -5.28 -12.68
CA ILE A 258 -16.60 -5.85 -13.90
C ILE A 258 -17.27 -7.17 -13.52
N GLY A 259 -18.59 -7.22 -13.65
CA GLY A 259 -19.39 -8.40 -13.34
C GLY A 259 -19.40 -9.41 -14.50
N SER A 260 -19.62 -10.70 -14.17
CA SER A 260 -19.79 -11.73 -15.19
C SER A 260 -21.11 -11.58 -15.94
N SER A 261 -21.16 -12.07 -17.17
CA SER A 261 -22.37 -12.03 -18.00
C SER A 261 -23.53 -12.81 -17.38
N SER A 262 -23.24 -13.95 -16.74
CA SER A 262 -24.26 -14.75 -16.05
C SER A 262 -24.87 -14.03 -14.82
N PHE A 263 -24.09 -13.20 -14.15
CA PHE A 263 -24.59 -12.39 -13.05
C PHE A 263 -25.49 -11.25 -13.55
N LYS A 264 -25.18 -10.66 -14.71
CA LYS A 264 -26.03 -9.63 -15.30
C LYS A 264 -27.48 -10.12 -15.47
N GLU A 265 -27.66 -11.32 -16.05
CA GLU A 265 -28.96 -11.91 -16.22
C GLU A 265 -29.72 -12.10 -14.89
N THR A 266 -29.01 -12.58 -13.86
CA THR A 266 -29.57 -12.72 -12.51
C THR A 266 -29.93 -11.36 -11.90
N PHE A 267 -29.10 -10.37 -12.11
CA PHE A 267 -29.32 -9.01 -11.59
C PHE A 267 -30.55 -8.37 -12.24
N ASP A 268 -30.73 -8.51 -13.55
CA ASP A 268 -31.91 -8.03 -14.27
C ASP A 268 -33.20 -8.64 -13.70
N LEU A 269 -33.20 -9.95 -13.44
CA LEU A 269 -34.36 -10.63 -12.84
C LEU A 269 -34.71 -10.09 -11.45
N ILE A 270 -33.69 -9.79 -10.63
CA ILE A 270 -33.88 -9.22 -9.28
C ILE A 270 -34.48 -7.81 -9.37
N LEU A 271 -34.00 -7.00 -10.29
CA LEU A 271 -34.56 -5.65 -10.49
C LEU A 271 -36.02 -5.73 -10.87
N GLU A 272 -36.38 -6.66 -11.75
CA GLU A 272 -37.78 -6.91 -12.19
C GLU A 272 -38.65 -7.39 -11.01
N GLU A 273 -38.21 -8.40 -10.25
CA GLU A 273 -38.92 -8.96 -9.09
C GLU A 273 -39.21 -7.88 -8.02
N HIS A 274 -38.26 -7.00 -7.78
CA HIS A 274 -38.40 -5.93 -6.78
C HIS A 274 -39.02 -4.64 -7.35
N ASN A 275 -39.47 -4.63 -8.60
CA ASN A 275 -39.97 -3.45 -9.30
C ASN A 275 -39.03 -2.24 -9.17
N ILE A 276 -37.73 -2.45 -9.36
CA ILE A 276 -36.74 -1.42 -9.40
C ILE A 276 -36.46 -1.02 -10.84
N ASN A 277 -36.69 0.24 -11.17
CA ASN A 277 -36.52 0.75 -12.52
C ASN A 277 -35.07 1.21 -12.70
N ALA A 278 -34.28 0.44 -13.45
CA ALA A 278 -32.95 0.84 -13.87
C ALA A 278 -32.95 1.40 -15.28
N PHE A 279 -32.26 2.49 -15.47
CA PHE A 279 -31.89 2.94 -16.81
C PHE A 279 -30.55 2.28 -17.16
N VAL A 280 -30.54 1.40 -18.16
CA VAL A 280 -29.31 0.74 -18.63
C VAL A 280 -28.80 1.52 -19.82
N GLN A 281 -27.60 2.06 -19.67
CA GLN A 281 -26.90 2.75 -20.74
C GLN A 281 -25.70 1.94 -21.21
N ASN A 282 -25.62 1.76 -22.53
CA ASN A 282 -24.50 1.10 -23.17
C ASN A 282 -23.41 2.09 -23.53
N TYR A 283 -22.18 1.83 -23.08
CA TYR A 283 -21.01 2.64 -23.39
C TYR A 283 -20.17 1.98 -24.48
N ASN A 284 -20.05 2.65 -25.62
CA ASN A 284 -19.23 2.25 -26.78
C ASN A 284 -19.43 0.78 -27.24
N ASN A 285 -20.61 0.20 -27.05
CA ASN A 285 -20.88 -1.21 -27.26
C ASN A 285 -19.97 -2.17 -26.47
N GLN A 286 -19.37 -1.70 -25.37
CA GLN A 286 -18.47 -2.48 -24.54
C GLN A 286 -19.01 -2.79 -23.15
N TYR A 287 -19.65 -1.80 -22.51
CA TYR A 287 -20.11 -1.93 -21.12
C TYR A 287 -21.55 -1.46 -20.96
N ASP A 288 -22.33 -2.23 -20.23
CA ASP A 288 -23.63 -1.82 -19.72
C ASP A 288 -23.51 -1.26 -18.32
N ILE A 289 -24.12 -0.12 -18.08
CA ILE A 289 -24.09 0.65 -16.85
C ILE A 289 -25.50 0.85 -16.35
N TYR A 290 -25.74 0.52 -15.08
CA TYR A 290 -27.04 0.67 -14.44
C TYR A 290 -27.13 1.97 -13.67
N ILE A 291 -28.15 2.75 -13.94
CA ILE A 291 -28.42 4.04 -13.33
C ILE A 291 -29.84 4.02 -12.75
N PHE A 292 -29.97 4.46 -11.51
CA PHE A 292 -31.22 4.47 -10.77
C PHE A 292 -31.61 5.90 -10.37
N ASN A 293 -32.91 6.11 -10.14
CA ASN A 293 -33.41 7.35 -9.59
C ASN A 293 -33.29 7.32 -8.07
N LYS A 294 -32.48 8.20 -7.50
CA LYS A 294 -32.22 8.26 -6.06
C LYS A 294 -33.48 8.42 -5.22
N LYS A 295 -34.45 9.24 -5.67
CA LYS A 295 -35.68 9.48 -4.93
C LYS A 295 -36.60 8.26 -4.85
N GLU A 296 -36.64 7.46 -5.92
CA GLU A 296 -37.60 6.34 -6.07
C GLU A 296 -36.99 5.02 -5.60
N ASP A 297 -35.72 4.79 -5.89
CA ASP A 297 -35.09 3.48 -5.76
C ASP A 297 -34.18 3.34 -4.54
N TYR A 298 -33.75 4.44 -3.91
CA TYR A 298 -32.80 4.44 -2.78
C TYR A 298 -33.21 3.48 -1.65
N ILE A 299 -34.49 3.52 -1.22
CA ILE A 299 -34.97 2.68 -0.11
C ILE A 299 -34.86 1.19 -0.44
N LYS A 300 -35.11 0.83 -1.70
CA LYS A 300 -35.04 -0.57 -2.18
C LYS A 300 -33.59 -1.04 -2.30
N LEU A 301 -32.68 -0.17 -2.75
CA LEU A 301 -31.27 -0.47 -2.96
C LEU A 301 -30.43 -0.37 -1.68
N SER A 302 -30.84 0.39 -0.68
CA SER A 302 -30.06 0.62 0.54
C SER A 302 -29.72 -0.65 1.33
N ASN A 303 -30.52 -1.72 1.16
CA ASN A 303 -30.27 -3.03 1.77
C ASN A 303 -29.61 -4.03 0.81
N PHE A 304 -29.23 -3.59 -0.39
CA PHE A 304 -28.60 -4.46 -1.37
C PHE A 304 -27.20 -4.84 -0.94
N SER A 305 -26.89 -6.14 -0.98
CA SER A 305 -25.57 -6.67 -0.67
C SER A 305 -25.21 -7.86 -1.54
N LEU A 306 -23.93 -8.01 -1.83
CA LEU A 306 -23.34 -9.16 -2.50
C LEU A 306 -22.43 -9.89 -1.51
N ASN A 307 -22.61 -11.21 -1.37
CA ASN A 307 -21.81 -12.06 -0.50
C ASN A 307 -21.11 -13.12 -1.34
N PHE A 308 -19.79 -12.97 -1.46
CA PHE A 308 -18.91 -13.86 -2.20
C PHE A 308 -18.33 -14.89 -1.22
N PHE A 309 -18.84 -16.13 -1.27
CA PHE A 309 -18.41 -17.19 -0.35
C PHE A 309 -17.20 -17.93 -0.87
N HIS A 310 -16.21 -18.07 0.01
CA HIS A 310 -15.00 -18.84 -0.25
C HIS A 310 -14.91 -20.03 0.71
N LYS A 311 -15.14 -21.24 0.19
CA LYS A 311 -15.30 -22.46 0.99
C LYS A 311 -14.07 -22.81 1.83
N SER A 312 -12.87 -22.80 1.25
CA SER A 312 -11.67 -23.20 1.99
C SER A 312 -11.29 -22.22 3.11
N LEU A 313 -11.77 -20.98 3.04
CA LEU A 313 -11.61 -19.98 4.09
C LEU A 313 -12.75 -20.02 5.10
N ASP A 314 -13.87 -20.66 4.77
CA ASP A 314 -15.14 -20.54 5.47
C ASP A 314 -15.47 -19.06 5.77
N TYR A 315 -15.47 -18.25 4.70
CA TYR A 315 -15.60 -16.80 4.82
C TYR A 315 -16.44 -16.20 3.70
N ASN A 316 -17.30 -15.24 4.05
CA ASN A 316 -18.06 -14.43 3.12
C ASN A 316 -17.40 -13.05 2.97
N PHE A 317 -17.02 -12.72 1.76
CA PHE A 317 -16.63 -11.37 1.39
C PHE A 317 -17.89 -10.60 1.00
N THR A 318 -18.31 -9.65 1.81
CA THR A 318 -19.55 -8.90 1.62
C THR A 318 -19.28 -7.53 1.07
N LEU A 319 -20.01 -7.14 0.02
CA LEU A 319 -20.11 -5.76 -0.45
C LEU A 319 -21.54 -5.28 -0.22
N ASP A 320 -21.71 -4.16 0.43
CA ASP A 320 -23.01 -3.55 0.71
C ASP A 320 -23.27 -2.34 -0.19
N TYR A 321 -24.40 -1.67 0.05
CA TYR A 321 -24.79 -0.50 -0.73
C TYR A 321 -23.66 0.55 -0.82
N SER A 322 -22.97 0.81 0.27
CA SER A 322 -21.93 1.84 0.31
C SER A 322 -20.69 1.49 -0.52
N ASP A 323 -20.47 0.19 -0.77
CA ASP A 323 -19.39 -0.29 -1.62
C ASP A 323 -19.79 -0.34 -3.11
N LEU A 324 -21.06 -0.62 -3.37
CA LEU A 324 -21.57 -0.98 -4.70
C LEU A 324 -22.21 0.17 -5.46
N PHE A 325 -22.60 1.25 -4.77
CA PHE A 325 -23.32 2.35 -5.40
C PHE A 325 -22.61 3.69 -5.17
N TYR A 326 -22.65 4.50 -6.22
CA TYR A 326 -22.11 5.86 -6.20
C TYR A 326 -23.22 6.87 -6.50
N GLU A 327 -23.45 7.80 -5.58
CA GLU A 327 -24.52 8.79 -5.67
C GLU A 327 -24.02 10.10 -6.26
N VAL A 328 -24.67 10.56 -7.35
CA VAL A 328 -24.36 11.86 -7.97
C VAL A 328 -25.67 12.61 -8.23
N GLY A 329 -25.87 13.69 -7.53
CA GLY A 329 -27.11 14.51 -7.67
C GLY A 329 -28.36 13.69 -7.38
N ALA A 330 -29.24 13.55 -8.39
CA ALA A 330 -30.47 12.78 -8.30
C ALA A 330 -30.35 11.33 -8.77
N GLN A 331 -29.16 10.89 -9.15
CA GLN A 331 -28.89 9.58 -9.70
C GLN A 331 -28.03 8.72 -8.77
N ILE A 332 -28.19 7.41 -8.89
CA ILE A 332 -27.38 6.38 -8.24
C ILE A 332 -26.81 5.51 -9.34
N TYR A 333 -25.48 5.37 -9.37
CA TYR A 333 -24.76 4.53 -10.31
C TYR A 333 -24.33 3.23 -9.63
N LEU A 334 -24.60 2.09 -10.25
CA LEU A 334 -24.03 0.82 -9.81
C LEU A 334 -22.54 0.79 -10.18
N LEU A 335 -21.67 0.54 -9.22
CA LEU A 335 -20.24 0.36 -9.43
C LEU A 335 -19.88 -1.04 -9.98
N ILE A 336 -20.86 -1.76 -10.52
CA ILE A 336 -20.65 -2.98 -11.29
C ILE A 336 -21.00 -2.68 -12.74
N LEU A 337 -20.02 -2.81 -13.60
CA LEU A 337 -20.18 -2.71 -15.05
C LEU A 337 -20.26 -4.11 -15.64
N PHE A 338 -21.03 -4.28 -16.70
CA PHE A 338 -21.13 -5.55 -17.39
C PHE A 338 -20.56 -5.43 -18.79
N ASN A 339 -19.55 -6.29 -19.08
CA ASN A 339 -18.97 -6.32 -20.42
C ASN A 339 -19.96 -6.98 -21.40
N ASN A 340 -20.22 -6.34 -22.54
CA ASN A 340 -21.09 -6.86 -23.61
C ASN A 340 -20.48 -8.07 -24.33
N LYS A 341 -19.18 -8.27 -24.23
CA LYS A 341 -18.55 -9.52 -24.62
C LYS A 341 -18.77 -10.53 -23.51
N LYS A 342 -19.16 -11.75 -23.89
CA LYS A 342 -19.36 -12.81 -22.91
C LYS A 342 -18.11 -13.00 -22.05
N GLN A 343 -18.24 -12.66 -20.75
CA GLN A 343 -17.20 -12.75 -19.74
C GLN A 343 -17.69 -13.62 -18.59
N GLU A 344 -16.96 -14.69 -18.29
CA GLU A 344 -17.32 -15.64 -17.24
C GLU A 344 -16.63 -15.36 -15.90
N PHE A 345 -15.60 -14.52 -15.87
CA PHE A 345 -14.91 -14.14 -14.66
C PHE A 345 -15.24 -12.70 -14.25
N TRP A 346 -14.99 -12.41 -12.99
CA TRP A 346 -15.11 -11.08 -12.42
C TRP A 346 -13.77 -10.35 -12.44
N GLU A 347 -13.80 -9.03 -12.54
CA GLU A 347 -12.65 -8.19 -12.23
C GLU A 347 -13.00 -7.26 -11.07
N PHE A 348 -12.31 -7.45 -9.95
CA PHE A 348 -12.54 -6.68 -8.74
C PHE A 348 -11.60 -5.48 -8.67
N GLY A 349 -12.18 -4.29 -8.69
CA GLY A 349 -11.46 -3.03 -8.50
C GLY A 349 -11.58 -2.47 -7.10
N THR A 350 -11.44 -1.15 -7.01
CA THR A 350 -11.41 -0.38 -5.76
C THR A 350 -12.53 -0.71 -4.77
N PRO A 351 -13.80 -0.92 -5.17
CA PRO A 351 -14.86 -1.23 -4.20
C PRO A 351 -14.55 -2.43 -3.31
N PHE A 352 -14.00 -3.49 -3.90
CA PHE A 352 -13.61 -4.70 -3.19
C PHE A 352 -12.24 -4.56 -2.52
N LEU A 353 -11.25 -4.08 -3.25
CA LEU A 353 -9.86 -4.04 -2.77
C LEU A 353 -9.69 -3.07 -1.60
N ARG A 354 -10.41 -1.95 -1.58
CA ARG A 354 -10.42 -0.99 -0.49
C ARG A 354 -10.99 -1.57 0.80
N LYS A 355 -12.04 -2.39 0.70
CA LYS A 355 -12.70 -2.97 1.87
C LYS A 355 -11.85 -4.01 2.57
N TYR A 356 -11.11 -4.82 1.82
CA TYR A 356 -10.42 -6.00 2.37
C TYR A 356 -8.91 -5.86 2.54
N HIS A 357 -8.29 -4.77 2.09
CA HIS A 357 -6.87 -4.44 2.33
C HIS A 357 -5.93 -5.64 2.19
N PHE A 358 -5.83 -6.20 1.00
CA PHE A 358 -5.01 -7.38 0.75
C PHE A 358 -3.52 -7.11 0.86
N ILE A 359 -2.80 -8.05 1.49
CA ILE A 359 -1.35 -8.16 1.38
C ILE A 359 -1.02 -9.24 0.36
N TYR A 360 -0.12 -8.93 -0.54
CA TYR A 360 0.31 -9.76 -1.65
C TYR A 360 1.70 -10.31 -1.37
N ASN A 361 1.90 -11.62 -1.52
CA ASN A 361 3.22 -12.25 -1.43
C ASN A 361 3.65 -12.74 -2.81
N GLN A 362 4.58 -12.01 -3.43
CA GLN A 362 5.07 -12.32 -4.78
C GLN A 362 5.86 -13.64 -4.86
N ASP A 363 6.58 -14.00 -3.79
CA ASP A 363 7.38 -15.23 -3.78
C ASP A 363 6.51 -16.48 -3.66
N ASN A 364 5.69 -16.55 -2.63
CA ASN A 364 4.84 -17.71 -2.33
C ASN A 364 3.51 -17.70 -3.10
N LYS A 365 3.18 -16.59 -3.78
CA LYS A 365 1.94 -16.43 -4.57
C LYS A 365 0.69 -16.55 -3.71
N PHE A 366 0.73 -15.92 -2.52
CA PHE A 366 -0.38 -15.86 -1.59
C PHE A 366 -0.94 -14.45 -1.48
N LEU A 367 -2.22 -14.40 -1.16
CA LEU A 367 -2.94 -13.23 -0.71
C LEU A 367 -3.20 -13.37 0.79
N GLY A 368 -2.86 -12.35 1.56
CA GLY A 368 -3.19 -12.26 2.98
C GLY A 368 -4.25 -11.19 3.19
N PHE A 369 -5.20 -11.44 4.09
CA PHE A 369 -6.19 -10.44 4.52
C PHE A 369 -6.57 -10.70 5.98
N ILE A 370 -7.14 -9.68 6.63
CA ILE A 370 -7.62 -9.81 8.01
C ILE A 370 -9.10 -10.17 7.95
N LYS A 371 -9.44 -11.34 8.52
CA LYS A 371 -10.85 -11.70 8.73
C LYS A 371 -11.44 -10.78 9.80
N ASN A 372 -12.43 -10.01 9.42
CA ASN A 372 -13.22 -9.24 10.38
C ASN A 372 -14.34 -10.13 10.91
N ASP A 373 -14.14 -10.79 12.05
CA ASP A 373 -15.17 -11.58 12.72
C ASP A 373 -16.37 -10.74 13.22
N LYS A 374 -16.27 -9.43 13.08
CA LYS A 374 -17.28 -8.45 13.46
C LYS A 374 -17.79 -7.66 12.27
N GLU A 375 -18.42 -8.31 11.30
CA GLU A 375 -19.07 -7.63 10.17
C GLU A 375 -20.25 -6.70 10.60
N ASN A 376 -20.56 -6.60 11.88
CA ASN A 376 -21.66 -5.76 12.38
C ASN A 376 -21.23 -4.38 12.90
N GLU A 377 -19.96 -3.97 12.86
CA GLU A 377 -19.50 -2.69 13.42
C GLU A 377 -18.85 -1.72 12.42
N PHE A 378 -18.81 -2.03 11.13
CA PHE A 378 -18.28 -1.08 10.14
C PHE A 378 -19.33 -0.04 9.70
N ASN A 379 -19.93 0.61 10.66
CA ASN A 379 -20.54 1.93 10.46
C ASN A 379 -19.50 3.00 10.83
N GLY A 380 -18.75 3.46 9.83
CA GLY A 380 -18.18 4.79 9.79
C GLY A 380 -17.24 5.24 10.92
N LYS A 381 -16.67 4.33 11.72
CA LYS A 381 -15.67 4.68 12.74
C LYS A 381 -14.32 4.15 12.29
N THR A 382 -13.48 5.06 11.80
CA THR A 382 -12.03 4.87 11.78
C THR A 382 -11.59 4.30 13.12
N ASN A 383 -11.06 3.11 13.12
CA ASN A 383 -10.63 2.40 14.33
C ASN A 383 -9.51 3.22 15.01
N PRO A 384 -9.75 3.83 16.19
CA PRO A 384 -8.69 4.54 16.91
C PRO A 384 -7.72 3.59 17.62
N GLU A 385 -7.85 2.25 17.46
CA GLU A 385 -7.03 1.28 18.19
C GLU A 385 -5.56 1.22 17.74
N ASN A 386 -5.22 1.70 16.54
CA ASN A 386 -3.80 1.80 16.16
C ASN A 386 -3.06 2.94 16.87
N ASN A 387 -3.79 3.85 17.56
CA ASN A 387 -3.18 4.84 18.42
C ASN A 387 -2.75 4.29 19.79
N ASN A 388 -3.34 3.17 20.26
CA ASN A 388 -2.99 2.59 21.57
C ASN A 388 -1.56 2.02 21.60
N ASN A 389 -1.04 1.50 20.48
CA ASN A 389 0.33 1.01 20.45
C ASN A 389 1.34 2.17 20.38
N LYS A 390 1.06 3.23 19.62
CA LYS A 390 1.90 4.44 19.66
C LYS A 390 1.88 5.10 21.03
N THR A 391 0.71 5.17 21.66
CA THR A 391 0.57 5.72 23.02
C THR A 391 1.29 4.85 24.06
N LYS A 392 1.22 3.52 23.95
CA LYS A 392 1.97 2.60 24.83
C LYS A 392 3.49 2.73 24.62
N ILE A 393 3.96 2.84 23.39
CA ILE A 393 5.39 3.05 23.10
C ILE A 393 5.87 4.40 23.65
N ILE A 394 5.10 5.47 23.45
CA ILE A 394 5.41 6.78 24.01
C ILE A 394 5.44 6.73 25.55
N PHE A 395 4.48 6.04 26.18
CA PHE A 395 4.43 5.88 27.64
C PHE A 395 5.65 5.11 28.18
N VAL A 396 6.07 4.02 27.50
CA VAL A 396 7.28 3.27 27.86
C VAL A 396 8.54 4.13 27.69
N VAL A 397 8.67 4.89 26.62
CA VAL A 397 9.80 5.80 26.40
C VAL A 397 9.84 6.88 27.47
N VAL A 398 8.73 7.48 27.85
CA VAL A 398 8.64 8.47 28.94
C VAL A 398 9.05 7.86 30.27
N LEU A 399 8.60 6.64 30.60
CA LEU A 399 9.01 5.92 31.82
C LEU A 399 10.53 5.67 31.87
N ILE A 400 11.13 5.28 30.74
CA ILE A 400 12.58 5.07 30.65
C ILE A 400 13.33 6.40 30.89
N ILE A 401 12.88 7.49 30.31
CA ILE A 401 13.48 8.84 30.52
C ILE A 401 13.40 9.24 32.00
N ILE A 402 12.24 9.06 32.63
CA ILE A 402 12.06 9.34 34.06
C ILE A 402 13.01 8.51 34.91
N LEU A 403 13.16 7.21 34.60
CA LEU A 403 14.07 6.32 35.31
C LEU A 403 15.54 6.78 35.20
N ILE A 404 15.97 7.21 34.02
CA ILE A 404 17.31 7.75 33.78
C ILE A 404 17.54 9.03 34.62
N ILE A 405 16.55 9.92 34.68
CA ILE A 405 16.64 11.15 35.49
C ILE A 405 16.75 10.79 36.96
N ILE A 406 15.96 9.86 37.49
CA ILE A 406 16.03 9.43 38.87
C ILE A 406 17.42 8.84 39.20
N VAL A 407 17.96 7.98 38.34
CA VAL A 407 19.27 7.37 38.50
C VAL A 407 20.38 8.42 38.48
N THR A 408 20.33 9.40 37.58
CA THR A 408 21.30 10.49 37.50
C THR A 408 21.27 11.40 38.75
N LEU A 409 20.09 11.74 39.25
CA LEU A 409 19.92 12.50 40.48
C LEU A 409 20.44 11.73 41.71
N PHE A 410 20.18 10.42 41.78
CA PHE A 410 20.68 9.58 42.87
C PHE A 410 22.23 9.53 42.89
N PHE A 411 22.86 9.33 41.73
CA PHE A 411 24.31 9.36 41.62
C PHE A 411 24.88 10.74 41.93
N GLY A 412 24.23 11.83 41.47
CA GLY A 412 24.59 13.21 41.82
C GLY A 412 24.58 13.45 43.34
N PHE A 413 23.54 12.94 44.01
CA PHE A 413 23.41 13.01 45.47
C PHE A 413 24.54 12.24 46.18
N LEU A 414 24.86 11.02 45.74
CA LEU A 414 25.96 10.22 46.32
C LEU A 414 27.33 10.90 46.16
N ILE A 415 27.59 11.45 44.98
CA ILE A 415 28.83 12.21 44.71
C ILE A 415 28.87 13.48 45.58
N GLY A 416 27.75 14.24 45.66
CA GLY A 416 27.65 15.41 46.51
C GLY A 416 27.90 15.11 47.98
N LYS A 417 27.32 14.01 48.50
CA LYS A 417 27.54 13.57 49.88
C LYS A 417 29.02 13.19 50.14
N LYS A 418 29.66 12.53 49.15
CA LYS A 418 31.08 12.17 49.25
C LYS A 418 31.96 13.42 49.23
N MET A 419 31.69 14.36 48.36
CA MET A 419 32.44 15.64 48.31
C MET A 419 32.24 16.49 49.57
N TYR A 420 31.02 16.53 50.10
CA TYR A 420 30.73 17.22 51.38
C TYR A 420 31.58 16.63 52.54
N LYS A 421 31.63 15.29 52.63
CA LYS A 421 32.41 14.59 53.65
C LYS A 421 33.94 14.91 53.52
N VAL A 422 34.45 14.93 52.30
CA VAL A 422 35.86 15.29 52.02
C VAL A 422 36.16 16.74 52.40
N ARG A 423 35.25 17.69 52.04
CA ARG A 423 35.41 19.11 52.44
C ARG A 423 35.37 19.31 53.95
N LYS A 424 34.43 18.62 54.63
CA LYS A 424 34.32 18.70 56.10
C LYS A 424 35.59 18.20 56.79
N ASN A 425 36.17 17.07 56.30
CA ASN A 425 37.41 16.53 56.86
C ASN A 425 38.57 17.51 56.63
N LYS A 426 38.67 18.09 55.44
CA LYS A 426 39.74 19.07 55.12
C LYS A 426 39.62 20.36 55.95
N THR A 427 38.38 20.79 56.27
CA THR A 427 38.14 21.93 57.13
C THR A 427 38.54 21.61 58.59
N ASN A 428 38.25 20.41 59.06
CA ASN A 428 38.72 19.98 60.42
C ASN A 428 40.21 19.90 60.56
N GLU A 429 40.88 19.33 59.52
CA GLU A 429 42.40 19.31 59.48
C GLU A 429 42.98 20.72 59.50
N LEU A 430 42.37 21.68 58.79
CA LEU A 430 42.82 23.06 58.80
C LEU A 430 42.58 23.76 60.20
N LEU A 431 41.49 23.41 60.85
CA LEU A 431 41.21 23.93 62.23
C LEU A 431 42.17 23.34 63.23
N GLU A 432 42.51 22.02 63.15
CA GLU A 432 43.53 21.43 64.03
C GLU A 432 44.94 22.00 63.82
N LEU A 433 45.34 22.32 62.60
CA LEU A 433 46.58 23.00 62.25
C LEU A 433 46.61 24.44 62.81
N TYR A 434 45.46 25.14 62.76
CA TYR A 434 45.37 26.49 63.32
C TYR A 434 45.47 26.49 64.83
N ASP A 435 44.81 25.55 65.53
CA ASP A 435 44.92 25.34 66.97
C ASP A 435 46.32 24.93 67.42
N TYR A 436 47.06 24.11 66.63
CA TYR A 436 48.41 23.75 66.89
C TYR A 436 49.37 24.93 66.80
N ASN A 437 49.24 25.75 65.74
CA ASN A 437 50.08 26.95 65.59
C ASN A 437 49.81 28.03 66.63
N SER A 438 48.51 28.20 67.06
CA SER A 438 48.18 29.18 68.12
C SER A 438 48.71 28.77 69.49
N LYS A 439 48.93 27.49 69.79
CA LYS A 439 49.55 26.97 71.03
C LYS A 439 51.08 27.07 71.03
N SER A 440 51.68 27.00 69.84
CA SER A 440 53.17 27.16 69.75
C SER A 440 53.66 28.58 69.95
N ASP A 441 52.81 29.58 69.60
CA ASP A 441 53.15 31.01 69.80
C ASP A 441 53.00 31.47 71.26
N ASN A 442 52.29 30.74 72.12
CA ASN A 442 52.11 31.05 73.53
C ASN A 442 53.17 30.43 74.47
N THR A 443 54.08 29.59 73.93
CA THR A 443 55.16 28.95 74.69
C THR A 443 56.48 29.68 74.59
N ASN A 444 56.57 30.77 73.85
CA ASN A 444 57.80 31.57 73.65
C ASN A 444 57.67 33.02 74.25
N LYS A 445 56.92 33.19 75.31
CA LYS A 445 56.94 34.43 76.11
C LYS A 445 57.36 34.15 77.53
#